data_90e9bf526bcb8fae2948df433cea5bc2
#
_entry.id   90e9bf526bcb8fae2948df433cea5bc2
#
_cell.length_a   1.000
_cell.length_b   1.000
_cell.length_c   1.000
_cell.angle_alpha   90.00
_cell.angle_beta   90.00
_cell.angle_gamma   90.00
#
_symmetry.space_group_name_H-M   'P 1'
#
loop_
_entity.id
_entity.type
_entity.pdbx_description
1 polymer ?
#
loop_
_entity_poly.entity_id
_entity_poly.type
_entity_poly.pdbx_seq_one_letter_code
_entity_poly.pdbx_strand_id
1 'polypeptide(L)'
;MPQYESTVSSQLWRDGAVMLGKLNLDEFAMGSTNETSAFGPVANPWRANSSNQTLVPGGSSGGSAAAVAADLCLGATATDTGGSIRQPAAFTGTVGMKPTYGRCSRWGIVALSLIHI
;
A
#
# COMPACT_ATOMS: atom_id res chain seq x y z
N MET A 1 3.96 16.31 -8.33
CA MET A 1 2.68 15.79 -7.82
C MET A 1 1.61 16.06 -8.86
N PRO A 2 0.68 15.13 -9.13
CA PRO A 2 -0.45 15.41 -10.00
C PRO A 2 -1.28 16.58 -9.46
N GLN A 3 -1.86 17.34 -10.36
CA GLN A 3 -2.70 18.51 -10.01
C GLN A 3 -4.18 18.13 -9.84
N TYR A 4 -4.46 16.87 -9.66
CA TYR A 4 -5.81 16.33 -9.52
C TYR A 4 -5.83 15.24 -8.44
N GLU A 5 -7.02 15.04 -7.87
CA GLU A 5 -7.27 14.04 -6.84
C GLU A 5 -7.82 12.75 -7.44
N SER A 6 -7.46 11.62 -6.84
CA SER A 6 -8.11 10.36 -7.22
C SER A 6 -9.55 10.32 -6.69
N THR A 7 -10.41 9.56 -7.36
CA THR A 7 -11.79 9.37 -6.89
C THR A 7 -11.82 8.82 -5.47
N VAL A 8 -10.93 7.88 -5.14
CA VAL A 8 -10.89 7.24 -3.82
C VAL A 8 -10.54 8.25 -2.74
N SER A 9 -9.46 9.02 -2.91
CA SER A 9 -9.06 10.01 -1.90
C SER A 9 -10.05 11.15 -1.78
N SER A 10 -10.61 11.63 -2.89
CA SER A 10 -11.62 12.70 -2.85
C SER A 10 -12.90 12.28 -2.13
N GLN A 11 -13.33 11.02 -2.28
CA GLN A 11 -14.48 10.49 -1.55
C GLN A 11 -14.20 10.34 -0.06
N LEU A 12 -13.03 9.84 0.32
CA LEU A 12 -12.63 9.74 1.71
C LEU A 12 -12.63 11.10 2.40
N TRP A 13 -12.10 12.14 1.75
CA TRP A 13 -12.12 13.50 2.31
C TRP A 13 -13.52 14.08 2.42
N ARG A 14 -14.34 13.89 1.41
CA ARG A 14 -15.75 14.30 1.47
C ARG A 14 -16.49 13.64 2.64
N ASP A 15 -16.14 12.40 2.96
CA ASP A 15 -16.77 11.63 4.04
C ASP A 15 -16.09 11.88 5.40
N GLY A 16 -15.16 12.85 5.48
CA GLY A 16 -14.57 13.33 6.74
C GLY A 16 -13.28 12.66 7.16
N ALA A 17 -12.64 11.86 6.28
CA ALA A 17 -11.34 11.29 6.60
C ALA A 17 -10.25 12.36 6.64
N VAL A 18 -9.32 12.24 7.57
CA VAL A 18 -8.16 13.12 7.72
C VAL A 18 -6.93 12.42 7.17
N MET A 19 -6.24 13.05 6.21
CA MET A 19 -5.00 12.55 5.66
C MET A 19 -3.84 12.85 6.61
N LEU A 20 -3.19 11.81 7.12
CA LEU A 20 -2.02 11.94 7.99
C LEU A 20 -0.72 12.03 7.20
N GLY A 21 -0.68 11.51 5.98
CA GLY A 21 0.52 11.53 5.15
C GLY A 21 0.41 10.66 3.92
N LYS A 22 1.54 10.53 3.23
CA LYS A 22 1.72 9.63 2.08
C LYS A 22 2.60 8.47 2.49
N LEU A 23 2.34 7.32 1.91
CA LEU A 23 2.99 6.07 2.26
C LEU A 23 3.87 5.59 1.12
N ASN A 24 4.95 4.91 1.46
CA ASN A 24 5.91 4.36 0.51
C ASN A 24 5.37 3.09 -0.14
N LEU A 25 5.83 2.81 -1.35
CA LEU A 25 5.49 1.60 -2.10
C LEU A 25 6.66 1.22 -3.02
N ASP A 26 6.66 0.01 -3.55
CA ASP A 26 7.57 -0.34 -4.64
C ASP A 26 7.35 0.57 -5.84
N GLU A 27 8.41 0.94 -6.51
CA GLU A 27 8.36 1.86 -7.66
C GLU A 27 7.41 1.34 -8.73
N PHE A 28 6.54 2.21 -9.22
CA PHE A 28 5.48 1.90 -10.19
C PHE A 28 4.51 0.80 -9.77
N ALA A 29 4.40 0.49 -8.48
CA ALA A 29 3.63 -0.63 -7.95
C ALA A 29 4.12 -2.00 -8.48
N MET A 30 5.37 -2.10 -8.86
CA MET A 30 6.01 -3.29 -9.42
C MET A 30 7.04 -3.87 -8.46
N GLY A 31 6.58 -4.60 -7.47
CA GLY A 31 7.42 -5.29 -6.50
C GLY A 31 6.58 -6.07 -5.49
N SER A 32 7.25 -6.83 -4.65
CA SER A 32 6.64 -7.69 -3.64
C SER A 32 7.31 -7.59 -2.26
N THR A 33 8.29 -6.71 -2.10
CA THR A 33 9.07 -6.57 -0.87
C THR A 33 9.10 -5.15 -0.34
N ASN A 34 8.77 -4.17 -1.16
CA ASN A 34 8.89 -2.73 -0.92
C ASN A 34 10.34 -2.27 -0.67
N GLU A 35 11.25 -2.76 -1.51
CA GLU A 35 12.66 -2.41 -1.49
C GLU A 35 13.09 -1.54 -2.68
N THR A 36 12.24 -1.38 -3.70
CA THR A 36 12.60 -0.71 -4.97
C THR A 36 12.30 0.78 -5.01
N SER A 37 11.77 1.33 -3.93
CA SER A 37 11.42 2.75 -3.86
C SER A 37 12.65 3.66 -3.85
N ALA A 38 12.55 4.81 -4.53
CA ALA A 38 13.54 5.88 -4.45
C ALA A 38 13.69 6.47 -3.03
N PHE A 39 12.72 6.25 -2.14
CA PHE A 39 12.77 6.65 -0.73
C PHE A 39 13.39 5.58 0.18
N GLY A 40 13.89 4.50 -0.39
CA GLY A 40 14.46 3.36 0.31
C GLY A 40 13.43 2.30 0.71
N PRO A 41 13.89 1.21 1.34
CA PRO A 41 13.04 0.09 1.73
C PRO A 41 12.11 0.45 2.89
N VAL A 42 10.97 -0.23 2.93
CA VAL A 42 10.06 -0.20 4.09
C VAL A 42 10.36 -1.37 5.01
N ALA A 43 10.47 -1.08 6.30
CA ALA A 43 10.63 -2.10 7.32
C ALA A 43 9.28 -2.65 7.79
N ASN A 44 9.16 -3.96 7.94
CA ASN A 44 8.05 -4.57 8.63
C ASN A 44 8.13 -4.20 10.12
N PRO A 45 7.05 -3.75 10.78
CA PRO A 45 7.04 -3.49 12.21
C PRO A 45 7.35 -4.73 13.06
N TRP A 46 7.00 -5.91 12.56
CA TRP A 46 7.28 -7.18 13.22
C TRP A 46 8.72 -7.61 13.01
N ARG A 47 9.29 -8.23 14.03
CA ARG A 47 10.65 -8.78 14.00
C ARG A 47 10.63 -10.23 14.48
N ALA A 48 11.54 -11.03 13.96
CA ALA A 48 11.74 -12.37 14.49
C ALA A 48 12.39 -12.29 15.88
N ASN A 49 11.87 -13.07 16.83
CA ASN A 49 12.34 -13.07 18.22
C ASN A 49 13.85 -13.42 18.38
N SER A 50 14.44 -14.07 17.37
CA SER A 50 15.80 -14.60 17.40
C SER A 50 16.82 -13.81 16.57
N SER A 51 16.40 -12.74 15.88
CA SER A 51 17.31 -11.99 15.01
C SER A 51 17.01 -10.50 15.01
N ASN A 52 18.08 -9.71 14.86
CA ASN A 52 17.97 -8.26 14.61
C ASN A 52 17.69 -7.93 13.15
N GLN A 53 17.36 -8.90 12.32
CA GLN A 53 17.09 -8.68 10.91
C GLN A 53 15.79 -7.91 10.71
N THR A 54 15.85 -6.90 9.88
CA THR A 54 14.66 -6.21 9.39
C THR A 54 13.94 -7.10 8.39
N LEU A 55 12.66 -7.33 8.60
CA LEU A 55 11.81 -8.09 7.69
C LEU A 55 11.16 -7.15 6.68
N VAL A 56 10.90 -7.66 5.49
CA VAL A 56 10.12 -6.93 4.48
C VAL A 56 8.63 -6.95 4.84
N PRO A 57 7.90 -5.88 4.59
CA PRO A 57 6.45 -5.84 4.85
C PRO A 57 5.63 -6.51 3.75
N GLY A 58 6.28 -6.94 2.67
CA GLY A 58 5.60 -7.28 1.43
C GLY A 58 5.37 -6.06 0.55
N GLY A 59 4.85 -6.27 -0.63
CA GLY A 59 4.65 -5.22 -1.63
C GLY A 59 3.56 -5.58 -2.67
N SER A 60 3.32 -4.59 -3.50
CA SER A 60 3.98 -3.28 -3.62
C SER A 60 3.53 -2.25 -2.57
N SER A 61 2.39 -2.40 -1.91
CA SER A 61 1.86 -1.42 -0.93
C SER A 61 2.37 -1.70 0.50
N GLY A 62 3.67 -1.95 0.65
CA GLY A 62 4.27 -2.30 1.94
C GLY A 62 4.19 -1.18 2.97
N GLY A 63 4.36 0.07 2.54
CA GLY A 63 4.21 1.22 3.43
C GLY A 63 2.80 1.37 3.99
N SER A 64 1.77 1.09 3.19
CA SER A 64 0.38 1.12 3.66
C SER A 64 0.15 0.06 4.74
N ALA A 65 0.60 -1.16 4.50
CA ALA A 65 0.45 -2.25 5.47
C ALA A 65 1.29 -2.03 6.73
N ALA A 66 2.54 -1.58 6.58
CA ALA A 66 3.43 -1.29 7.70
C ALA A 66 2.89 -0.16 8.59
N ALA A 67 2.34 0.90 8.01
CA ALA A 67 1.78 2.01 8.77
C ALA A 67 0.58 1.57 9.62
N VAL A 68 -0.32 0.76 9.07
CA VAL A 68 -1.46 0.21 9.84
C VAL A 68 -0.97 -0.75 10.92
N ALA A 69 -0.02 -1.64 10.59
CA ALA A 69 0.53 -2.59 11.56
C ALA A 69 1.31 -1.92 12.70
N ALA A 70 1.84 -0.73 12.48
CA ALA A 70 2.54 0.07 13.47
C ALA A 70 1.64 1.06 14.23
N ASP A 71 0.31 0.97 14.06
CA ASP A 71 -0.69 1.89 14.65
C ASP A 71 -0.48 3.38 14.31
N LEU A 72 0.16 3.68 13.18
CA LEU A 72 0.37 5.06 12.75
C LEU A 72 -0.88 5.68 12.11
N CYS A 73 -1.81 4.86 11.67
CA CYS A 73 -3.10 5.26 11.12
C CYS A 73 -4.13 4.14 11.26
N LEU A 74 -5.41 4.50 11.24
CA LEU A 74 -6.52 3.54 11.32
C LEU A 74 -6.71 2.72 10.04
N GLY A 75 -6.28 3.25 8.91
CA GLY A 75 -6.42 2.61 7.61
C GLY A 75 -5.59 3.33 6.56
N ALA A 76 -5.33 2.67 5.45
CA ALA A 76 -4.57 3.22 4.35
C ALA A 76 -5.16 2.78 3.01
N THR A 77 -5.09 3.65 2.02
CA THR A 77 -5.39 3.28 0.63
C THR A 77 -4.20 2.58 0.01
N ALA A 78 -4.46 1.69 -0.93
CA ALA A 78 -3.45 0.93 -1.63
C ALA A 78 -3.96 0.45 -2.99
N THR A 79 -3.11 -0.17 -3.78
CA THR A 79 -3.47 -0.78 -5.07
C THR A 79 -3.09 -2.25 -5.08
N ASP A 80 -3.84 -3.07 -5.82
CA ASP A 80 -3.60 -4.51 -5.91
C ASP A 80 -3.89 -5.00 -7.33
N THR A 81 -2.84 -5.26 -8.07
CA THR A 81 -2.93 -5.89 -9.40
C THR A 81 -2.72 -7.40 -9.28
N GLY A 82 -1.61 -7.83 -8.68
CA GLY A 82 -1.24 -9.24 -8.52
C GLY A 82 -1.21 -9.71 -7.06
N GLY A 83 -1.59 -8.85 -6.10
CA GLY A 83 -1.52 -9.17 -4.67
C GLY A 83 -1.04 -8.01 -3.79
N SER A 84 -0.83 -6.83 -4.38
CA SER A 84 -0.11 -5.72 -3.72
C SER A 84 -0.84 -5.03 -2.56
N ILE A 85 -2.05 -5.42 -2.22
CA ILE A 85 -2.73 -5.14 -0.94
C ILE A 85 -2.69 -6.39 -0.06
N ARG A 86 -3.11 -7.52 -0.61
CA ARG A 86 -3.32 -8.75 0.15
C ARG A 86 -2.02 -9.35 0.68
N GLN A 87 -0.96 -9.34 -0.11
CA GLN A 87 0.33 -9.90 0.30
C GLN A 87 0.96 -9.07 1.43
N PRO A 88 1.14 -7.74 1.33
CA PRO A 88 1.70 -7.00 2.44
C PRO A 88 0.79 -7.02 3.69
N ALA A 89 -0.52 -7.07 3.54
CA ALA A 89 -1.41 -7.26 4.67
C ALA A 89 -1.16 -8.61 5.37
N ALA A 90 -0.99 -9.69 4.61
CA ALA A 90 -0.66 -11.00 5.17
C ALA A 90 0.70 -11.01 5.89
N PHE A 91 1.71 -10.32 5.34
CA PHE A 91 3.05 -10.26 5.94
C PHE A 91 3.14 -9.40 7.19
N THR A 92 2.24 -8.43 7.33
CA THR A 92 2.21 -7.52 8.47
C THR A 92 1.12 -7.85 9.49
N GLY A 93 0.29 -8.86 9.23
CA GLY A 93 -0.80 -9.26 10.12
C GLY A 93 -1.97 -8.27 10.15
N THR A 94 -2.17 -7.51 9.08
CA THR A 94 -3.28 -6.56 8.94
C THR A 94 -4.38 -7.11 8.02
N VAL A 95 -5.52 -6.44 7.99
CA VAL A 95 -6.60 -6.78 7.05
C VAL A 95 -6.40 -6.05 5.74
N GLY A 96 -6.18 -6.78 4.66
CA GLY A 96 -6.07 -6.23 3.30
C GLY A 96 -7.25 -6.66 2.43
N MET A 97 -8.03 -5.70 1.95
CA MET A 97 -9.18 -5.97 1.09
C MET A 97 -8.93 -5.47 -0.34
N LYS A 98 -9.03 -6.37 -1.29
CA LYS A 98 -9.15 -6.04 -2.71
C LYS A 98 -10.60 -6.34 -3.15
N PRO A 99 -11.43 -5.33 -3.38
CA PRO A 99 -12.79 -5.56 -3.86
C PRO A 99 -12.81 -6.19 -5.25
N THR A 100 -13.94 -6.70 -5.65
CA THR A 100 -14.17 -7.19 -7.00
C THR A 100 -13.86 -6.10 -8.02
N TYR A 101 -13.20 -6.49 -9.10
CA TYR A 101 -12.81 -5.58 -10.17
C TYR A 101 -13.99 -4.72 -10.65
N GLY A 102 -13.76 -3.44 -10.82
CA GLY A 102 -14.77 -2.47 -11.24
C GLY A 102 -15.66 -1.91 -10.12
N ARG A 103 -15.53 -2.38 -8.89
CA ARG A 103 -16.30 -1.84 -7.75
C ARG A 103 -15.77 -0.51 -7.22
N CYS A 104 -14.48 -0.25 -7.38
CA CYS A 104 -13.85 1.02 -7.03
C CYS A 104 -13.35 1.72 -8.30
N SER A 105 -13.52 3.04 -8.35
CA SER A 105 -12.94 3.85 -9.42
C SER A 105 -11.41 3.80 -9.36
N ARG A 106 -10.78 3.71 -10.53
CA ARG A 106 -9.34 3.80 -10.69
C ARG A 106 -8.87 5.15 -11.24
N TRP A 107 -9.79 6.10 -11.37
CA TRP A 107 -9.43 7.46 -11.79
C TRP A 107 -8.43 8.07 -10.81
N GLY A 108 -7.34 8.62 -11.35
CA GLY A 108 -6.26 9.21 -10.57
C GLY A 108 -5.29 8.22 -9.93
N ILE A 109 -5.42 6.93 -10.23
CA ILE A 109 -4.51 5.86 -9.81
C ILE A 109 -3.58 5.52 -10.98
N VAL A 110 -2.31 5.22 -10.71
CA VAL A 110 -1.37 4.75 -11.73
C VAL A 110 -1.88 3.43 -12.31
N ALA A 111 -2.07 3.42 -13.63
CA ALA A 111 -2.57 2.24 -14.32
C ALA A 111 -1.46 1.21 -14.46
N LEU A 112 -1.74 -0.02 -14.07
CA LEU A 112 -0.87 -1.17 -14.24
C LEU A 112 -1.67 -2.38 -14.68
N SER A 113 -1.15 -3.11 -15.67
CA SER A 113 -1.65 -4.41 -16.06
C SER A 113 -0.50 -5.41 -16.07
N LEU A 114 -0.75 -6.63 -15.60
CA LEU A 114 0.21 -7.73 -15.68
C LEU A 114 0.03 -8.59 -16.95
N ILE A 115 -0.95 -8.29 -17.78
CA ILE A 115 -1.34 -9.12 -18.94
C ILE A 115 -1.22 -8.35 -20.26
N HIS A 116 -1.59 -7.09 -20.25
CA HIS A 116 -1.63 -6.23 -21.43
C HIS A 116 -0.75 -5.01 -21.22
N ILE A 117 0.41 -5.08 -21.81
CA ILE A 117 1.36 -3.97 -21.91
C ILE A 117 1.49 -3.62 -23.37
#